data_0785d63aef40b8ff567f3fd626efce28
#
_entry.id   0785d63aef40b8ff567f3fd626efce28
#
_cell.length_a   1.000
_cell.length_b   1.000
_cell.length_c   1.000
_cell.angle_alpha   90.00
_cell.angle_beta   90.00
_cell.angle_gamma   90.00
#
_symmetry.space_group_name_H-M   'P 1'
#
loop_
_entity.id
_entity.type
_entity.pdbx_description
1 polymer ?
#
loop_
_entity_poly.entity_id
_entity_poly.type
_entity_poly.pdbx_seq_one_letter_code
_entity_poly.pdbx_strand_id
1 'polypeptide(L)'
;MWCHSDTQHDRKETQLKRQSIVLRTPSGISGDMLLTGLAQLAGVSNAELSAIVDSIGVDALHDCVTIEPHHVNWITGHQARISLPHEHHHRTPKLIYDIIDASALPHAAKDLSKRAFAILAEAEATVHGCSVEEVHFHEVGALDSILDTCVAAALFTRIDPAEFHCSPLPMCDGIIRCEHGLLASPPPAVQDMLTGVPVYGVDASGETVTPTALAFLKAAGARFGKWPQCEVVASARAYGGKVFETLPNGANFFLVTM
;
A
#
# COMPACT_ATOMS: atom_id res chain seq x y z
N MET A 1 -65.66 11.75 22.21
CA MET A 1 -64.96 10.53 21.86
C MET A 1 -63.92 10.90 20.82
N TRP A 2 -62.72 11.25 21.27
CA TRP A 2 -61.65 11.73 20.42
C TRP A 2 -60.62 10.61 20.27
N CYS A 3 -60.43 10.18 19.03
CA CYS A 3 -59.45 9.18 18.67
C CYS A 3 -58.12 9.89 18.37
N HIS A 4 -57.10 9.69 19.20
CA HIS A 4 -55.75 10.15 18.93
C HIS A 4 -55.07 9.08 18.06
N SER A 5 -54.76 9.45 16.82
CA SER A 5 -53.91 8.67 15.95
C SER A 5 -52.44 9.03 16.26
N ASP A 6 -51.76 8.17 16.97
CA ASP A 6 -50.31 8.18 17.13
C ASP A 6 -49.68 7.82 15.79
N THR A 7 -49.19 8.82 15.06
CA THR A 7 -48.27 8.64 13.96
C THR A 7 -46.86 8.52 14.54
N GLN A 8 -46.46 7.31 14.86
CA GLN A 8 -45.05 6.98 15.04
C GLN A 8 -44.34 7.20 13.70
N HIS A 9 -43.61 8.30 13.62
CA HIS A 9 -42.65 8.55 12.56
C HIS A 9 -41.51 7.58 12.75
N ASP A 10 -41.49 6.55 11.92
CA ASP A 10 -40.43 5.57 11.77
C ASP A 10 -39.17 6.30 11.23
N ARG A 11 -38.38 6.88 12.12
CA ARG A 11 -37.05 7.38 11.80
C ARG A 11 -36.14 6.15 11.61
N LYS A 12 -36.18 5.59 10.40
CA LYS A 12 -35.06 4.75 9.92
C LYS A 12 -33.83 5.66 9.86
N GLU A 13 -33.05 5.66 10.91
CA GLU A 13 -31.66 6.08 10.84
C GLU A 13 -31.01 5.24 9.74
N THR A 14 -30.79 5.85 8.58
CA THR A 14 -29.99 5.30 7.53
C THR A 14 -28.55 5.29 8.07
N GLN A 15 -28.17 4.22 8.74
CA GLN A 15 -26.79 3.98 9.13
C GLN A 15 -25.98 3.97 7.83
N LEU A 16 -25.25 5.06 7.57
CA LEU A 16 -24.33 5.14 6.43
C LEU A 16 -23.41 3.92 6.51
N LYS A 17 -23.62 2.95 5.62
CA LYS A 17 -22.77 1.76 5.54
C LYS A 17 -21.35 2.24 5.31
N ARG A 18 -20.46 2.03 6.28
CA ARG A 18 -19.04 2.34 6.11
C ARG A 18 -18.50 1.50 4.95
N GLN A 19 -17.77 2.16 4.07
CA GLN A 19 -17.14 1.50 2.92
C GLN A 19 -15.93 0.69 3.37
N SER A 20 -15.63 -0.35 2.63
CA SER A 20 -14.46 -1.21 2.84
C SER A 20 -13.63 -1.27 1.55
N ILE A 21 -12.38 -1.66 1.66
CA ILE A 21 -11.50 -1.85 0.50
C ILE A 21 -11.32 -3.35 0.25
N VAL A 22 -11.45 -3.76 -1.01
CA VAL A 22 -11.05 -5.09 -1.49
C VAL A 22 -9.93 -4.92 -2.52
N LEU A 23 -8.78 -5.50 -2.23
CA LEU A 23 -7.59 -5.51 -3.08
C LEU A 23 -7.39 -6.91 -3.68
N ARG A 24 -7.17 -6.97 -4.98
CA ARG A 24 -6.87 -8.21 -5.72
C ARG A 24 -5.56 -8.04 -6.49
N THR A 25 -4.60 -8.89 -6.20
CA THR A 25 -3.20 -8.75 -6.62
C THR A 25 -2.76 -9.95 -7.48
N PRO A 26 -3.32 -10.14 -8.69
CA PRO A 26 -3.06 -11.34 -9.48
C PRO A 26 -1.60 -11.48 -9.93
N SER A 27 -0.86 -10.39 -10.05
CA SER A 27 0.58 -10.36 -10.38
C SER A 27 1.45 -9.81 -9.25
N GLY A 28 0.87 -9.63 -8.06
CA GLY A 28 1.59 -9.05 -6.93
C GLY A 28 1.21 -7.62 -6.61
N ILE A 29 2.03 -6.99 -5.76
CA ILE A 29 1.80 -5.64 -5.26
C ILE A 29 3.11 -4.98 -4.85
N SER A 30 3.27 -3.71 -5.19
CA SER A 30 4.38 -2.85 -4.79
C SER A 30 3.86 -1.55 -4.16
N GLY A 31 4.74 -0.77 -3.56
CA GLY A 31 4.37 0.46 -2.86
C GLY A 31 3.76 1.50 -3.80
N ASP A 32 4.34 1.70 -4.99
CA ASP A 32 3.81 2.57 -6.05
C ASP A 32 2.42 2.15 -6.54
N MET A 33 2.14 0.84 -6.61
CA MET A 33 0.81 0.32 -6.93
C MET A 33 -0.20 0.61 -5.82
N LEU A 34 0.20 0.51 -4.53
CA LEU A 34 -0.66 0.87 -3.39
C LEU A 34 -1.00 2.36 -3.44
N LEU A 35 0.01 3.23 -3.59
CA LEU A 35 -0.17 4.67 -3.75
C LEU A 35 -1.14 4.97 -4.90
N THR A 36 -0.88 4.41 -6.09
CA THR A 36 -1.70 4.64 -7.29
C THR A 36 -3.15 4.20 -7.09
N GLY A 37 -3.36 2.97 -6.61
CA GLY A 37 -4.70 2.41 -6.46
C GLY A 37 -5.53 3.14 -5.39
N LEU A 38 -4.90 3.51 -4.27
CA LEU A 38 -5.58 4.27 -3.20
C LEU A 38 -5.89 5.69 -3.65
N ALA A 39 -5.00 6.37 -4.40
CA ALA A 39 -5.28 7.69 -4.94
C ALA A 39 -6.48 7.69 -5.89
N GLN A 40 -6.58 6.68 -6.77
CA GLN A 40 -7.72 6.52 -7.68
C GLN A 40 -9.02 6.24 -6.92
N LEU A 41 -9.00 5.38 -5.90
CA LEU A 41 -10.19 5.13 -5.07
C LEU A 41 -10.62 6.36 -4.26
N ALA A 42 -9.65 7.15 -3.78
CA ALA A 42 -9.92 8.40 -3.05
C ALA A 42 -10.35 9.55 -3.96
N GLY A 43 -10.30 9.38 -5.29
CA GLY A 43 -10.63 10.42 -6.28
C GLY A 43 -9.67 11.61 -6.22
N VAL A 44 -8.41 11.39 -5.88
CA VAL A 44 -7.39 12.42 -5.68
C VAL A 44 -6.80 12.84 -7.03
N SER A 45 -6.81 14.14 -7.30
CA SER A 45 -6.12 14.74 -8.44
C SER A 45 -4.61 14.79 -8.22
N ASN A 46 -3.82 14.97 -9.29
CA ASN A 46 -2.37 15.13 -9.16
C ASN A 46 -1.99 16.36 -8.31
N ALA A 47 -2.78 17.43 -8.32
CA ALA A 47 -2.53 18.59 -7.46
C ALA A 47 -2.75 18.27 -5.96
N GLU A 48 -3.79 17.50 -5.63
CA GLU A 48 -4.00 17.03 -4.25
C GLU A 48 -2.94 16.00 -3.84
N LEU A 49 -2.50 15.14 -4.77
CA LEU A 49 -1.41 14.19 -4.54
C LEU A 49 -0.11 14.94 -4.21
N SER A 50 0.26 15.96 -5.01
CA SER A 50 1.42 16.82 -4.74
C SER A 50 1.33 17.45 -3.34
N ALA A 51 0.17 17.99 -2.95
CA ALA A 51 -0.02 18.56 -1.62
C ALA A 51 0.14 17.52 -0.48
N ILE A 52 -0.28 16.26 -0.70
CA ILE A 52 -0.04 15.18 0.26
C ILE A 52 1.45 14.88 0.35
N VAL A 53 2.15 14.81 -0.78
CA VAL A 53 3.61 14.58 -0.82
C VAL A 53 4.36 15.70 -0.11
N ASP A 54 4.03 16.96 -0.41
CA ASP A 54 4.64 18.13 0.22
C ASP A 54 4.45 18.13 1.74
N SER A 55 3.32 17.58 2.22
CA SER A 55 3.05 17.45 3.66
C SER A 55 4.01 16.50 4.39
N ILE A 56 4.78 15.66 3.68
CA ILE A 56 5.84 14.83 4.27
C ILE A 56 7.00 15.73 4.76
N GLY A 57 7.24 16.87 4.12
CA GLY A 57 8.23 17.84 4.54
C GLY A 57 9.67 17.46 4.18
N VAL A 58 9.86 16.69 3.12
CA VAL A 58 11.16 16.31 2.57
C VAL A 58 11.33 16.97 1.20
N ASP A 59 12.24 17.92 1.09
CA ASP A 59 12.44 18.73 -0.14
C ASP A 59 12.65 17.88 -1.40
N ALA A 60 13.37 16.77 -1.27
CA ALA A 60 13.64 15.86 -2.39
C ALA A 60 12.39 15.14 -2.92
N LEU A 61 11.26 15.18 -2.19
CA LEU A 61 9.98 14.62 -2.63
C LEU A 61 9.09 15.66 -3.34
N HIS A 62 9.47 16.93 -3.36
CA HIS A 62 8.67 17.96 -4.03
C HIS A 62 8.51 17.65 -5.52
N ASP A 63 7.26 17.67 -6.00
CA ASP A 63 6.87 17.38 -7.41
C ASP A 63 7.44 16.06 -7.97
N CYS A 64 7.79 15.08 -7.10
CA CYS A 64 8.44 13.85 -7.53
C CYS A 64 7.48 12.80 -8.12
N VAL A 65 6.16 12.94 -7.97
CA VAL A 65 5.20 11.93 -8.41
C VAL A 65 4.00 12.50 -9.12
N THR A 66 3.61 11.82 -10.21
CA THR A 66 2.33 12.03 -10.91
C THR A 66 1.67 10.67 -11.17
N ILE A 67 0.35 10.63 -11.22
CA ILE A 67 -0.39 9.44 -11.64
C ILE A 67 -0.95 9.67 -13.02
N GLU A 68 -0.62 8.77 -13.94
CA GLU A 68 -0.96 8.87 -15.36
C GLU A 68 -1.76 7.65 -15.82
N PRO A 69 -2.64 7.79 -16.83
CA PRO A 69 -3.22 6.64 -17.52
C PRO A 69 -2.11 5.76 -18.10
N HIS A 70 -2.21 4.46 -17.91
CA HIS A 70 -1.26 3.47 -18.42
C HIS A 70 -2.00 2.26 -18.98
N HIS A 71 -1.39 1.62 -19.98
CA HIS A 71 -1.99 0.48 -20.68
C HIS A 71 -1.03 -0.70 -20.66
N VAL A 72 -1.53 -1.84 -20.24
CA VAL A 72 -0.83 -3.12 -20.39
C VAL A 72 -1.77 -4.07 -21.13
N ASN A 73 -1.31 -4.64 -22.25
CA ASN A 73 -2.12 -5.53 -23.09
C ASN A 73 -3.49 -4.94 -23.47
N TRP A 74 -3.53 -3.65 -23.86
CA TRP A 74 -4.73 -2.90 -24.23
C TRP A 74 -5.72 -2.66 -23.09
N ILE A 75 -5.37 -3.02 -21.86
CA ILE A 75 -6.22 -2.80 -20.69
C ILE A 75 -5.74 -1.52 -19.98
N THR A 76 -6.65 -0.57 -19.86
CA THR A 76 -6.39 0.72 -19.20
C THR A 76 -6.36 0.58 -17.69
N GLY A 77 -5.44 1.26 -17.05
CA GLY A 77 -5.32 1.51 -15.63
C GLY A 77 -4.52 2.78 -15.40
N HIS A 78 -3.88 2.90 -14.25
CA HIS A 78 -3.04 4.03 -13.89
C HIS A 78 -1.69 3.55 -13.37
N GLN A 79 -0.68 4.40 -13.48
CA GLN A 79 0.66 4.15 -12.97
C GLN A 79 1.22 5.44 -12.37
N ALA A 80 1.88 5.31 -11.23
CA ALA A 80 2.70 6.41 -10.70
C ALA A 80 3.96 6.56 -11.53
N ARG A 81 4.25 7.81 -11.93
CA ARG A 81 5.54 8.23 -12.48
C ARG A 81 6.29 8.91 -11.36
N ILE A 82 7.33 8.26 -10.89
CA ILE A 82 8.14 8.71 -9.76
C ILE A 82 9.52 9.10 -10.29
N SER A 83 9.95 10.31 -9.98
CA SER A 83 11.26 10.86 -10.33
C SER A 83 11.95 11.34 -9.08
N LEU A 84 12.87 10.54 -8.56
CA LEU A 84 13.63 10.83 -7.35
C LEU A 84 15.13 10.95 -7.66
N PRO A 85 15.87 11.77 -6.91
CA PRO A 85 17.31 11.80 -7.02
C PRO A 85 17.89 10.44 -6.61
N HIS A 86 18.99 10.04 -7.27
CA HIS A 86 19.74 8.88 -6.82
C HIS A 86 20.34 9.14 -5.45
N GLU A 87 19.95 8.33 -4.48
CA GLU A 87 20.47 8.39 -3.12
C GLU A 87 21.21 7.08 -2.76
N HIS A 88 22.31 7.22 -2.02
CA HIS A 88 23.00 6.14 -1.35
C HIS A 88 22.96 6.33 0.17
N HIS A 89 21.82 6.78 0.70
CA HIS A 89 21.67 7.03 2.13
C HIS A 89 21.00 5.84 2.81
N HIS A 90 21.77 5.18 3.68
CA HIS A 90 21.22 4.22 4.63
C HIS A 90 20.54 4.97 5.78
N ARG A 91 19.20 4.83 5.90
CA ARG A 91 18.46 5.44 7.00
C ARG A 91 18.20 4.41 8.09
N THR A 92 18.32 4.85 9.34
CA THR A 92 17.86 4.04 10.47
C THR A 92 16.35 4.18 10.64
N PRO A 93 15.68 3.22 11.29
CA PRO A 93 14.26 3.35 11.65
C PRO A 93 13.97 4.67 12.39
N LYS A 94 14.87 5.09 13.29
CA LYS A 94 14.74 6.35 14.03
C LYS A 94 14.67 7.55 13.09
N LEU A 95 15.55 7.66 12.11
CA LEU A 95 15.54 8.78 11.15
C LEU A 95 14.24 8.84 10.37
N ILE A 96 13.68 7.69 9.98
CA ILE A 96 12.40 7.63 9.28
C ILE A 96 11.26 8.06 10.20
N TYR A 97 11.26 7.63 11.47
CA TYR A 97 10.27 8.08 12.44
C TYR A 97 10.37 9.60 12.70
N ASP A 98 11.58 10.14 12.78
CA ASP A 98 11.80 11.59 12.94
C ASP A 98 11.21 12.37 11.74
N ILE A 99 11.39 11.87 10.49
CA ILE A 99 10.77 12.46 9.28
C ILE A 99 9.24 12.41 9.39
N ILE A 100 8.67 11.24 9.71
CA ILE A 100 7.22 11.06 9.81
C ILE A 100 6.64 11.97 10.92
N ASP A 101 7.28 12.05 12.06
CA ASP A 101 6.82 12.87 13.19
C ASP A 101 6.90 14.37 12.88
N ALA A 102 7.92 14.81 12.15
CA ALA A 102 8.07 16.21 11.71
C ALA A 102 7.10 16.59 10.58
N SER A 103 6.55 15.63 9.84
CA SER A 103 5.64 15.89 8.71
C SER A 103 4.35 16.61 9.13
N ALA A 104 3.64 17.19 8.18
CA ALA A 104 2.30 17.74 8.36
C ALA A 104 1.17 16.74 8.06
N LEU A 105 1.50 15.46 7.90
CA LEU A 105 0.52 14.39 7.67
C LEU A 105 -0.48 14.27 8.84
N PRO A 106 -1.73 13.85 8.58
CA PRO A 106 -2.69 13.53 9.64
C PRO A 106 -2.13 12.48 10.62
N HIS A 107 -2.49 12.60 11.91
CA HIS A 107 -1.96 11.72 12.96
C HIS A 107 -2.18 10.22 12.63
N ALA A 108 -3.37 9.84 12.16
CA ALA A 108 -3.66 8.48 11.77
C ALA A 108 -2.75 7.96 10.62
N ALA A 109 -2.39 8.83 9.67
CA ALA A 109 -1.45 8.50 8.60
C ALA A 109 -0.02 8.32 9.14
N LYS A 110 0.43 9.20 10.04
CA LYS A 110 1.73 9.04 10.72
C LYS A 110 1.81 7.71 11.47
N ASP A 111 0.76 7.38 12.24
CA ASP A 111 0.71 6.13 13.01
C ASP A 111 0.73 4.90 12.10
N LEU A 112 0.00 4.93 10.99
CA LEU A 112 0.00 3.83 10.01
C LEU A 112 1.37 3.69 9.34
N SER A 113 1.99 4.80 8.93
CA SER A 113 3.33 4.80 8.33
C SER A 113 4.37 4.25 9.31
N LYS A 114 4.35 4.68 10.55
CA LYS A 114 5.28 4.18 11.58
C LYS A 114 5.08 2.69 11.86
N ARG A 115 3.84 2.18 11.88
CA ARG A 115 3.59 0.74 12.02
C ARG A 115 4.14 -0.05 10.82
N ALA A 116 4.00 0.46 9.60
CA ALA A 116 4.56 -0.19 8.43
C ALA A 116 6.10 -0.26 8.49
N PHE A 117 6.76 0.84 8.84
CA PHE A 117 8.21 0.85 9.02
C PHE A 117 8.70 0.05 10.23
N ALA A 118 7.89 -0.10 11.28
CA ALA A 118 8.22 -0.99 12.40
C ALA A 118 8.25 -2.46 11.95
N ILE A 119 7.27 -2.90 11.15
CA ILE A 119 7.24 -4.25 10.58
C ILE A 119 8.45 -4.48 9.66
N LEU A 120 8.83 -3.49 8.85
CA LEU A 120 10.04 -3.56 8.02
C LEU A 120 11.31 -3.67 8.88
N ALA A 121 11.42 -2.86 9.94
CA ALA A 121 12.57 -2.88 10.82
C ALA A 121 12.72 -4.22 11.57
N GLU A 122 11.63 -4.82 12.01
CA GLU A 122 11.63 -6.16 12.63
C GLU A 122 12.09 -7.23 11.64
N ALA A 123 11.62 -7.19 10.40
CA ALA A 123 12.03 -8.13 9.36
C ALA A 123 13.53 -7.97 9.01
N GLU A 124 14.00 -6.73 8.83
CA GLU A 124 15.41 -6.44 8.56
C GLU A 124 16.32 -6.84 9.74
N ALA A 125 15.89 -6.59 10.98
CA ALA A 125 16.61 -7.02 12.17
C ALA A 125 16.78 -8.55 12.20
N THR A 126 15.73 -9.29 11.85
CA THR A 126 15.77 -10.76 11.73
C THR A 126 16.74 -11.19 10.64
N VAL A 127 16.67 -10.58 9.45
CA VAL A 127 17.53 -10.91 8.31
C VAL A 127 18.99 -10.63 8.61
N HIS A 128 19.30 -9.52 9.26
CA HIS A 128 20.67 -9.10 9.58
C HIS A 128 21.21 -9.67 10.91
N GLY A 129 20.35 -10.31 11.72
CA GLY A 129 20.75 -10.87 13.02
C GLY A 129 21.20 -9.81 14.01
N CYS A 130 20.55 -8.63 14.00
CA CYS A 130 20.85 -7.50 14.88
C CYS A 130 19.57 -7.05 15.63
N SER A 131 19.70 -6.10 16.55
CA SER A 131 18.54 -5.49 17.19
C SER A 131 17.89 -4.47 16.25
N VAL A 132 16.60 -4.15 16.47
CA VAL A 132 15.85 -3.18 15.65
C VAL A 132 16.50 -1.79 15.68
N GLU A 133 17.11 -1.43 16.80
CA GLU A 133 17.83 -0.17 16.98
C GLU A 133 19.11 -0.08 16.15
N GLU A 134 19.71 -1.23 15.82
CA GLU A 134 20.94 -1.34 15.03
C GLU A 134 20.65 -1.48 13.52
N VAL A 135 19.39 -1.60 13.13
CA VAL A 135 19.01 -1.73 11.71
C VAL A 135 19.42 -0.49 10.93
N HIS A 136 20.07 -0.73 9.80
CA HIS A 136 20.28 0.25 8.74
C HIS A 136 19.57 -0.25 7.50
N PHE A 137 18.50 0.42 7.09
CA PHE A 137 17.80 0.08 5.87
C PHE A 137 18.69 0.36 4.64
N HIS A 138 18.96 -0.66 3.87
CA HIS A 138 19.78 -0.54 2.66
C HIS A 138 18.94 -0.16 1.43
N GLU A 139 17.71 -0.65 1.35
CA GLU A 139 16.76 -0.39 0.26
C GLU A 139 15.46 0.26 0.75
N VAL A 140 14.81 -0.36 1.73
CA VAL A 140 13.49 0.10 2.22
C VAL A 140 13.54 1.41 3.02
N GLY A 141 14.71 1.99 3.24
CA GLY A 141 14.92 3.32 3.82
C GLY A 141 15.09 4.42 2.77
N ALA A 142 15.04 4.12 1.48
CA ALA A 142 15.15 5.08 0.40
C ALA A 142 13.90 5.97 0.30
N LEU A 143 14.03 7.09 -0.43
CA LEU A 143 12.95 8.08 -0.55
C LEU A 143 11.68 7.52 -1.18
N ASP A 144 11.79 6.57 -2.08
CA ASP A 144 10.64 5.90 -2.71
C ASP A 144 9.80 5.14 -1.66
N SER A 145 10.43 4.42 -0.76
CA SER A 145 9.73 3.70 0.30
C SER A 145 9.06 4.65 1.30
N ILE A 146 9.68 5.78 1.61
CA ILE A 146 9.08 6.84 2.44
C ILE A 146 7.88 7.46 1.72
N LEU A 147 8.05 7.82 0.45
CA LEU A 147 6.98 8.35 -0.40
C LEU A 147 5.79 7.39 -0.44
N ASP A 148 6.04 6.16 -0.88
CA ASP A 148 5.00 5.14 -1.07
C ASP A 148 4.23 4.88 0.22
N THR A 149 4.94 4.67 1.33
CA THR A 149 4.32 4.34 2.62
C THR A 149 3.54 5.51 3.19
N CYS A 150 4.10 6.72 3.19
CA CYS A 150 3.46 7.89 3.78
C CYS A 150 2.25 8.34 2.96
N VAL A 151 2.36 8.36 1.63
CA VAL A 151 1.24 8.73 0.75
C VAL A 151 0.14 7.68 0.79
N ALA A 152 0.49 6.38 0.72
CA ALA A 152 -0.50 5.32 0.85
C ALA A 152 -1.23 5.39 2.21
N ALA A 153 -0.52 5.70 3.31
CA ALA A 153 -1.13 5.87 4.62
C ALA A 153 -2.07 7.07 4.69
N ALA A 154 -1.69 8.20 4.10
CA ALA A 154 -2.55 9.39 4.03
C ALA A 154 -3.83 9.11 3.23
N LEU A 155 -3.70 8.45 2.08
CA LEU A 155 -4.84 8.09 1.23
C LEU A 155 -5.74 7.04 1.88
N PHE A 156 -5.16 6.01 2.50
CA PHE A 156 -5.89 4.96 3.21
C PHE A 156 -6.69 5.53 4.38
N THR A 157 -6.08 6.40 5.17
CA THR A 157 -6.77 7.05 6.30
C THR A 157 -7.80 8.09 5.85
N ARG A 158 -7.61 8.73 4.68
CA ARG A 158 -8.62 9.61 4.05
C ARG A 158 -9.86 8.83 3.60
N ILE A 159 -9.68 7.60 3.08
CA ILE A 159 -10.80 6.69 2.73
C ILE A 159 -11.49 6.18 3.99
N ASP A 160 -10.77 5.99 5.09
CA ASP A 160 -11.22 5.43 6.38
C ASP A 160 -12.06 4.15 6.23
N PRO A 161 -11.51 3.09 5.60
CA PRO A 161 -12.29 1.89 5.33
C PRO A 161 -12.63 1.14 6.62
N ALA A 162 -13.88 0.61 6.70
CA ALA A 162 -14.30 -0.23 7.82
C ALA A 162 -13.51 -1.53 7.91
N GLU A 163 -13.21 -2.13 6.76
CA GLU A 163 -12.40 -3.32 6.61
C GLU A 163 -11.50 -3.21 5.38
N PHE A 164 -10.36 -3.87 5.43
CA PHE A 164 -9.45 -3.99 4.31
C PHE A 164 -9.23 -5.47 3.98
N HIS A 165 -9.69 -5.91 2.82
CA HIS A 165 -9.55 -7.28 2.35
C HIS A 165 -8.51 -7.36 1.23
N CYS A 166 -7.65 -8.37 1.29
CA CYS A 166 -6.67 -8.64 0.24
C CYS A 166 -6.78 -10.08 -0.25
N SER A 167 -6.48 -10.33 -1.54
CA SER A 167 -6.32 -11.71 -2.02
C SER A 167 -5.15 -12.41 -1.32
N PRO A 168 -5.08 -13.75 -1.33
CA PRO A 168 -3.80 -14.43 -1.17
C PRO A 168 -2.76 -13.84 -2.13
N LEU A 169 -1.49 -13.81 -1.72
CA LEU A 169 -0.43 -13.16 -2.50
C LEU A 169 0.24 -14.17 -3.47
N PRO A 170 0.48 -13.77 -4.73
CA PRO A 170 1.23 -14.60 -5.67
C PRO A 170 2.71 -14.58 -5.33
N MET A 171 3.34 -15.74 -5.30
CA MET A 171 4.78 -15.91 -5.12
C MET A 171 5.37 -16.61 -6.34
N CYS A 172 6.52 -16.15 -6.78
CA CYS A 172 7.29 -16.82 -7.82
C CYS A 172 8.74 -17.05 -7.39
N ASP A 173 9.34 -18.02 -8.00
CA ASP A 173 10.79 -18.25 -7.90
C ASP A 173 11.55 -17.26 -8.78
N GLY A 174 12.86 -17.25 -8.66
CA GLY A 174 13.76 -16.47 -9.49
C GLY A 174 14.83 -15.74 -8.72
N ILE A 175 15.49 -14.80 -9.39
CA ILE A 175 16.59 -14.04 -8.85
C ILE A 175 16.20 -12.56 -8.85
N ILE A 176 16.47 -11.92 -7.73
CA ILE A 176 16.32 -10.47 -7.52
C ILE A 176 17.73 -9.90 -7.39
N ARG A 177 18.01 -8.81 -8.08
CA ARG A 177 19.26 -8.04 -7.92
C ARG A 177 18.96 -6.84 -7.06
N CYS A 178 19.72 -6.70 -5.97
CA CYS A 178 19.55 -5.64 -4.99
C CYS A 178 20.90 -5.20 -4.41
N GLU A 179 20.94 -4.31 -3.44
CA GLU A 179 22.18 -3.87 -2.77
C GLU A 179 22.94 -5.04 -2.13
N HIS A 180 22.27 -6.09 -1.68
CA HIS A 180 22.88 -7.32 -1.16
C HIS A 180 23.37 -8.27 -2.26
N GLY A 181 23.33 -7.85 -3.53
CA GLY A 181 23.72 -8.65 -4.68
C GLY A 181 22.55 -9.46 -5.26
N LEU A 182 22.78 -10.75 -5.51
CA LEU A 182 21.76 -11.64 -6.08
C LEU A 182 21.08 -12.41 -4.95
N LEU A 183 19.78 -12.21 -4.81
CA LEU A 183 18.94 -12.91 -3.85
C LEU A 183 17.90 -13.79 -4.56
N ALA A 184 17.50 -14.87 -3.89
CA ALA A 184 16.34 -15.64 -4.34
C ALA A 184 15.03 -14.88 -4.07
N SER A 185 14.01 -15.09 -4.91
CA SER A 185 12.66 -14.64 -4.66
C SER A 185 11.88 -15.68 -3.82
N PRO A 186 11.08 -15.25 -2.83
CA PRO A 186 10.96 -13.89 -2.30
C PRO A 186 12.22 -13.44 -1.54
N PRO A 187 12.52 -12.12 -1.47
CA PRO A 187 13.66 -11.63 -0.71
C PRO A 187 13.49 -11.91 0.79
N PRO A 188 14.61 -12.00 1.57
CA PRO A 188 14.57 -12.44 2.97
C PRO A 188 13.59 -11.65 3.85
N ALA A 189 13.52 -10.32 3.71
CA ALA A 189 12.58 -9.50 4.48
C ALA A 189 11.11 -9.83 4.14
N VAL A 190 10.78 -10.08 2.87
CA VAL A 190 9.44 -10.56 2.48
C VAL A 190 9.20 -11.93 3.07
N GLN A 191 10.16 -12.86 2.97
CA GLN A 191 10.03 -14.21 3.53
C GLN A 191 9.69 -14.19 5.03
N ASP A 192 10.34 -13.35 5.82
CA ASP A 192 10.06 -13.18 7.24
C ASP A 192 8.62 -12.67 7.47
N MET A 193 8.23 -11.64 6.75
CA MET A 193 6.89 -11.03 6.85
C MET A 193 5.75 -11.92 6.34
N LEU A 194 6.01 -12.97 5.53
CA LEU A 194 4.98 -13.88 5.02
C LEU A 194 4.35 -14.77 6.09
N THR A 195 4.92 -14.85 7.30
CA THR A 195 4.34 -15.65 8.38
C THR A 195 2.89 -15.24 8.63
N GLY A 196 1.95 -16.21 8.48
CA GLY A 196 0.50 -16.01 8.63
C GLY A 196 -0.21 -15.41 7.40
N VAL A 197 0.51 -15.16 6.30
CA VAL A 197 -0.07 -14.63 5.05
C VAL A 197 -0.31 -15.78 4.07
N PRO A 198 -1.54 -15.98 3.57
CA PRO A 198 -1.81 -17.01 2.56
C PRO A 198 -1.18 -16.62 1.21
N VAL A 199 -0.47 -17.56 0.62
CA VAL A 199 0.22 -17.40 -0.65
C VAL A 199 -0.13 -18.50 -1.64
N TYR A 200 0.14 -18.28 -2.92
CA TYR A 200 0.03 -19.29 -3.98
C TYR A 200 1.16 -19.10 -5.00
N GLY A 201 1.63 -20.20 -5.57
CA GLY A 201 2.68 -20.18 -6.59
C GLY A 201 2.16 -19.68 -7.94
N VAL A 202 2.99 -18.91 -8.65
CA VAL A 202 2.73 -18.45 -10.01
C VAL A 202 3.94 -18.69 -10.90
N ASP A 203 3.69 -18.91 -12.21
CA ASP A 203 4.73 -19.10 -13.20
C ASP A 203 5.24 -17.73 -13.69
N ALA A 204 6.16 -17.17 -12.95
CA ALA A 204 6.83 -15.91 -13.24
C ALA A 204 8.26 -15.92 -12.65
N SER A 205 9.02 -14.87 -12.91
CA SER A 205 10.37 -14.72 -12.36
C SER A 205 10.59 -13.33 -11.79
N GLY A 206 11.23 -13.26 -10.64
CA GLY A 206 11.60 -12.05 -9.92
C GLY A 206 10.63 -11.73 -8.78
N GLU A 207 10.48 -10.46 -8.43
CA GLU A 207 9.71 -10.02 -7.29
C GLU A 207 8.26 -9.73 -7.68
N THR A 208 7.30 -10.41 -7.04
CA THR A 208 5.86 -10.16 -7.18
C THR A 208 5.31 -9.29 -6.04
N VAL A 209 5.92 -9.36 -4.87
CA VAL A 209 5.50 -8.60 -3.68
C VAL A 209 6.71 -7.92 -3.08
N THR A 210 6.67 -6.59 -3.00
CA THR A 210 7.79 -5.83 -2.40
C THR A 210 7.66 -5.78 -0.87
N PRO A 211 8.79 -5.65 -0.13
CA PRO A 211 8.78 -5.51 1.31
C PRO A 211 7.87 -4.36 1.79
N THR A 212 7.98 -3.20 1.14
CA THR A 212 7.18 -2.00 1.47
C THR A 212 5.69 -2.27 1.39
N ALA A 213 5.24 -2.91 0.29
CA ALA A 213 3.83 -3.22 0.11
C ALA A 213 3.32 -4.23 1.14
N LEU A 214 4.07 -5.30 1.41
CA LEU A 214 3.66 -6.32 2.38
C LEU A 214 3.58 -5.74 3.80
N ALA A 215 4.57 -4.94 4.20
CA ALA A 215 4.56 -4.25 5.48
C ALA A 215 3.35 -3.31 5.61
N PHE A 216 3.02 -2.55 4.57
CA PHE A 216 1.83 -1.71 4.55
C PHE A 216 0.55 -2.53 4.70
N LEU A 217 0.37 -3.62 3.95
CA LEU A 217 -0.81 -4.49 4.05
C LEU A 217 -0.99 -5.02 5.47
N LYS A 218 0.09 -5.48 6.12
CA LYS A 218 0.06 -5.95 7.51
C LYS A 218 -0.26 -4.81 8.49
N ALA A 219 0.38 -3.66 8.36
CA ALA A 219 0.16 -2.48 9.21
C ALA A 219 -1.27 -1.93 9.11
N ALA A 220 -1.86 -1.97 7.92
CA ALA A 220 -3.23 -1.56 7.66
C ALA A 220 -4.28 -2.62 8.07
N GLY A 221 -3.84 -3.77 8.59
CA GLY A 221 -4.73 -4.84 9.06
C GLY A 221 -5.46 -5.57 7.93
N ALA A 222 -4.80 -5.78 6.79
CA ALA A 222 -5.39 -6.49 5.66
C ALA A 222 -5.82 -7.90 6.04
N ARG A 223 -7.07 -8.25 5.74
CA ARG A 223 -7.65 -9.59 5.89
C ARG A 223 -7.47 -10.36 4.59
N PHE A 224 -6.54 -11.30 4.60
CA PHE A 224 -6.23 -12.08 3.41
C PHE A 224 -7.25 -13.19 3.18
N GLY A 225 -7.76 -13.32 1.94
CA GLY A 225 -8.71 -14.37 1.62
C GLY A 225 -9.44 -14.20 0.29
N LYS A 226 -10.56 -14.92 0.19
CA LYS A 226 -11.47 -14.85 -0.96
C LYS A 226 -12.21 -13.50 -0.98
N TRP A 227 -12.94 -13.25 -2.07
CA TRP A 227 -13.87 -12.14 -2.14
C TRP A 227 -14.89 -12.21 -0.99
N PRO A 228 -15.09 -11.13 -0.22
CA PRO A 228 -16.24 -11.02 0.67
C PRO A 228 -17.52 -10.88 -0.16
N GLN A 229 -18.66 -11.16 0.45
CA GLN A 229 -19.95 -10.79 -0.13
C GLN A 229 -20.13 -9.28 0.02
N CYS A 230 -20.18 -8.54 -1.08
CA CYS A 230 -20.21 -7.08 -1.08
C CYS A 230 -20.81 -6.53 -2.37
N GLU A 231 -21.15 -5.24 -2.34
CA GLU A 231 -21.52 -4.47 -3.51
C GLU A 231 -20.40 -3.49 -3.86
N VAL A 232 -19.97 -3.48 -5.13
CA VAL A 232 -18.88 -2.62 -5.61
C VAL A 232 -19.42 -1.21 -5.87
N VAL A 233 -18.82 -0.21 -5.22
CA VAL A 233 -19.14 1.21 -5.36
C VAL A 233 -18.22 1.88 -6.39
N ALA A 234 -16.93 1.57 -6.33
CA ALA A 234 -15.93 2.10 -7.26
C ALA A 234 -14.80 1.09 -7.46
N SER A 235 -14.07 1.23 -8.55
CA SER A 235 -12.90 0.38 -8.82
C SER A 235 -11.79 1.17 -9.47
N ALA A 236 -10.55 0.73 -9.21
CA ALA A 236 -9.34 1.25 -9.83
C ALA A 236 -8.38 0.11 -10.18
N ARG A 237 -7.54 0.33 -11.19
CA ARG A 237 -6.45 -0.59 -11.54
C ARG A 237 -5.14 0.16 -11.52
N ALA A 238 -4.18 -0.36 -10.74
CA ALA A 238 -2.84 0.18 -10.63
C ALA A 238 -1.82 -0.77 -11.28
N TYR A 239 -0.91 -0.22 -12.06
CA TYR A 239 0.23 -0.91 -12.64
C TYR A 239 1.50 -0.45 -11.93
N GLY A 240 2.41 -1.39 -11.67
CA GLY A 240 3.77 -1.11 -11.24
C GLY A 240 4.73 -0.97 -12.42
N GLY A 241 6.00 -0.79 -12.12
CA GLY A 241 7.06 -0.67 -13.13
C GLY A 241 7.34 -1.96 -13.90
N LYS A 242 7.03 -3.14 -13.31
CA LYS A 242 7.28 -4.44 -13.92
C LYS A 242 6.04 -4.99 -14.63
N VAL A 243 6.23 -5.47 -15.86
CA VAL A 243 5.22 -6.20 -16.62
C VAL A 243 5.63 -7.66 -16.70
N PHE A 244 4.73 -8.55 -16.27
CA PHE A 244 4.90 -9.99 -16.39
C PHE A 244 4.23 -10.50 -17.66
N GLU A 245 4.91 -11.36 -18.43
CA GLU A 245 4.36 -11.92 -19.66
C GLU A 245 3.36 -13.04 -19.38
N THR A 246 3.52 -13.75 -18.26
CA THR A 246 2.76 -14.95 -17.91
C THR A 246 1.64 -14.70 -16.90
N LEU A 247 1.52 -13.48 -16.36
CA LEU A 247 0.53 -13.13 -15.34
C LEU A 247 -0.44 -12.03 -15.80
N PRO A 248 -1.67 -12.00 -15.27
CA PRO A 248 -2.57 -10.86 -15.45
C PRO A 248 -2.01 -9.65 -14.70
N ASN A 249 -1.47 -8.68 -15.43
CA ASN A 249 -0.81 -7.51 -14.84
C ASN A 249 -1.76 -6.56 -14.11
N GLY A 250 -1.20 -5.85 -13.14
CA GLY A 250 -1.85 -4.83 -12.34
C GLY A 250 -2.57 -5.38 -11.10
N ALA A 251 -2.70 -4.52 -10.10
CA ALA A 251 -3.53 -4.74 -8.92
C ALA A 251 -4.88 -4.04 -9.10
N ASN A 252 -5.96 -4.70 -8.66
CA ASN A 252 -7.31 -4.17 -8.77
C ASN A 252 -7.81 -3.79 -7.36
N PHE A 253 -8.21 -2.55 -7.22
CA PHE A 253 -8.74 -1.96 -6.01
C PHE A 253 -10.23 -1.74 -6.16
N PHE A 254 -10.99 -2.06 -5.13
CA PHE A 254 -12.44 -1.88 -5.11
C PHE A 254 -12.86 -1.22 -3.80
N LEU A 255 -13.66 -0.18 -3.91
CA LEU A 255 -14.40 0.39 -2.81
C LEU A 255 -15.76 -0.32 -2.75
N VAL A 256 -16.10 -0.88 -1.61
CA VAL A 256 -17.29 -1.75 -1.48
C VAL A 256 -18.12 -1.41 -0.25
N THR A 257 -19.40 -1.79 -0.29
CA THR A 257 -20.29 -1.84 0.89
C THR A 257 -20.60 -3.30 1.22
N MET A 258 -20.56 -3.64 2.50
CA MET A 258 -20.86 -4.98 3.02
C MET A 258 -22.17 -4.99 3.79
#